data_47b5870899971abe383a5eb9e2949475
#
_entry.id   47b5870899971abe383a5eb9e2949475
#
_cell.length_a   1.000
_cell.length_b   1.000
_cell.length_c   1.000
_cell.angle_alpha   90.00
_cell.angle_beta   90.00
_cell.angle_gamma   90.00
#
_symmetry.space_group_name_H-M   'P 1'
#
loop_
_entity.id
_entity.type
_entity.pdbx_description
1 polymer ?
#
loop_
_entity_poly.entity_id
_entity_poly.type
_entity_poly.pdbx_seq_one_letter_code
_entity_poly.pdbx_strand_id
1 'polypeptide(L)'
;KREDGADYRRKRSIPIEEIRNLIQRLHTRPTLGSRRAVIIDPADHLERNAANALLKVLEEPPQGTFFLLVTHRPGRLLPTIRSRCRILRFAPLETGAIDRILADCAPQANAEARAAAIAAAEGSPGAALEFVEQDLGKLHKIMLRLIAEGDDQFALRGALAEEIGARPDRERQQAAVDLARAVVAAELGKGNTARNQQVIAVHGELVRLGGQLPTYNFEPALAIMEIGALLASLAMPREVA
;
A
#
# COMPACT_ATOMS: atom_id res chain seq x y z
N LYS A 1 -6.21 -24.52 -4.78
CA LYS A 1 -5.65 -25.46 -5.78
C LYS A 1 -4.62 -24.68 -6.57
N ARG A 2 -3.36 -25.02 -6.42
CA ARG A 2 -2.30 -24.65 -7.37
C ARG A 2 -2.57 -25.50 -8.60
N GLU A 3 -3.02 -24.89 -9.68
CA GLU A 3 -2.90 -25.43 -11.02
C GLU A 3 -1.67 -24.81 -11.66
N ASP A 4 -0.86 -25.67 -12.26
CA ASP A 4 0.47 -25.40 -12.79
C ASP A 4 0.56 -24.14 -13.65
N GLY A 5 1.54 -23.27 -13.35
CA GLY A 5 2.17 -22.37 -14.33
C GLY A 5 1.41 -21.10 -14.73
N ALA A 6 0.23 -20.83 -14.21
CA ALA A 6 -0.48 -19.59 -14.49
C ALA A 6 -0.06 -18.49 -13.50
N ASP A 7 0.49 -17.42 -14.06
CA ASP A 7 0.77 -16.17 -13.35
C ASP A 7 -0.49 -15.72 -12.59
N TYR A 8 -0.46 -15.81 -11.26
CA TYR A 8 -1.63 -15.59 -10.41
C TYR A 8 -1.91 -14.09 -10.30
N ARG A 9 -2.56 -13.53 -11.33
CA ARG A 9 -2.98 -12.13 -11.32
C ARG A 9 -4.03 -11.94 -10.24
N ARG A 10 -3.68 -11.27 -9.14
CA ARG A 10 -4.66 -10.83 -8.14
C ARG A 10 -5.74 -10.01 -8.83
N LYS A 11 -6.99 -10.46 -8.75
CA LYS A 11 -8.15 -9.69 -9.23
C LYS A 11 -8.23 -8.38 -8.44
N ARG A 12 -8.58 -7.29 -9.11
CA ARG A 12 -8.67 -5.94 -8.51
C ARG A 12 -9.94 -5.71 -7.71
N SER A 13 -10.93 -6.57 -7.89
CA SER A 13 -12.20 -6.53 -7.18
C SER A 13 -12.58 -7.94 -6.76
N ILE A 14 -13.43 -8.01 -5.74
CA ILE A 14 -14.04 -9.25 -5.29
C ILE A 14 -15.48 -9.26 -5.86
N PRO A 15 -15.71 -10.05 -6.93
CA PRO A 15 -17.02 -10.10 -7.59
C PRO A 15 -18.03 -10.90 -6.77
N ILE A 16 -19.30 -10.75 -7.11
CA ILE A 16 -20.40 -11.39 -6.41
C ILE A 16 -20.31 -12.92 -6.43
N GLU A 17 -19.75 -13.52 -7.46
CA GLU A 17 -19.58 -14.96 -7.61
C GLU A 17 -18.70 -15.55 -6.50
N GLU A 18 -17.65 -14.85 -6.10
CA GLU A 18 -16.78 -15.30 -5.01
C GLU A 18 -17.52 -15.30 -3.66
N ILE A 19 -18.37 -14.30 -3.44
CA ILE A 19 -19.19 -14.24 -2.22
C ILE A 19 -20.29 -15.30 -2.24
N ARG A 20 -20.91 -15.56 -3.39
CA ARG A 20 -21.89 -16.65 -3.53
C ARG A 20 -21.26 -18.02 -3.25
N ASN A 21 -20.09 -18.27 -3.81
CA ASN A 21 -19.32 -19.49 -3.56
C ASN A 21 -18.93 -19.63 -2.08
N LEU A 22 -18.54 -18.54 -1.44
CA LEU A 22 -18.28 -18.50 -0.01
C LEU A 22 -19.54 -18.88 0.78
N ILE A 23 -20.67 -18.23 0.51
CA ILE A 23 -21.95 -18.50 1.19
C ILE A 23 -22.36 -19.97 1.04
N GLN A 24 -22.23 -20.56 -0.15
CA GLN A 24 -22.51 -21.98 -0.36
C GLN A 24 -21.65 -22.88 0.53
N ARG A 25 -20.35 -22.57 0.66
CA ARG A 25 -19.44 -23.31 1.55
C ARG A 25 -19.79 -23.15 3.03
N LEU A 26 -20.43 -22.05 3.41
CA LEU A 26 -20.84 -21.82 4.79
C LEU A 26 -22.01 -22.72 5.24
N HIS A 27 -22.81 -23.27 4.30
CA HIS A 27 -23.86 -24.23 4.59
C HIS A 27 -23.33 -25.63 4.96
N THR A 28 -22.04 -25.89 4.71
CA THR A 28 -21.39 -27.14 5.13
C THR A 28 -20.75 -26.98 6.53
N ARG A 29 -20.70 -28.09 7.30
CA ARG A 29 -19.99 -28.07 8.58
C ARG A 29 -18.47 -27.89 8.38
N PRO A 30 -17.77 -27.23 9.31
CA PRO A 30 -16.31 -27.17 9.27
C PRO A 30 -15.73 -28.60 9.28
N THR A 31 -14.70 -28.83 8.47
CA THR A 31 -14.01 -30.12 8.37
C THR A 31 -13.10 -30.38 9.59
N LEU A 32 -12.62 -29.30 10.20
CA LEU A 32 -11.73 -29.33 11.36
C LEU A 32 -12.34 -28.41 12.45
N GLY A 33 -12.66 -28.99 13.60
CA GLY A 33 -13.17 -28.24 14.75
C GLY A 33 -14.63 -27.78 14.62
N SER A 34 -15.09 -26.98 15.59
CA SER A 34 -16.46 -26.48 15.72
C SER A 34 -16.61 -25.00 15.28
N ARG A 35 -15.53 -24.34 14.91
CA ARG A 35 -15.50 -22.91 14.56
C ARG A 35 -14.90 -22.69 13.18
N ARG A 36 -15.37 -21.63 12.51
CA ARG A 36 -14.88 -21.21 11.20
C ARG A 36 -14.59 -19.71 11.21
N ALA A 37 -13.40 -19.33 10.73
CA ALA A 37 -13.08 -17.96 10.42
C ALA A 37 -13.16 -17.71 8.91
N VAL A 38 -13.78 -16.62 8.52
CA VAL A 38 -13.82 -16.12 7.15
C VAL A 38 -13.07 -14.81 7.12
N ILE A 39 -11.99 -14.76 6.33
CA ILE A 39 -11.19 -13.55 6.17
C ILE A 39 -11.45 -12.99 4.77
N ILE A 40 -11.83 -11.73 4.68
CA ILE A 40 -12.00 -10.97 3.43
C ILE A 40 -10.96 -9.83 3.45
N ASP A 41 -9.93 -9.95 2.60
CA ASP A 41 -8.78 -9.05 2.55
C ASP A 41 -8.41 -8.72 1.09
N PRO A 42 -8.51 -7.44 0.69
CA PRO A 42 -9.17 -6.35 1.41
C PRO A 42 -10.69 -6.25 1.11
N ALA A 43 -11.49 -5.98 2.12
CA ALA A 43 -12.95 -5.90 2.01
C ALA A 43 -13.44 -4.65 1.24
N ASP A 44 -12.63 -3.60 1.13
CA ASP A 44 -12.95 -2.41 0.32
C ASP A 44 -12.78 -2.65 -1.20
N HIS A 45 -12.35 -3.84 -1.61
CA HIS A 45 -12.39 -4.31 -3.00
C HIS A 45 -13.65 -5.10 -3.37
N LEU A 46 -14.58 -5.29 -2.42
CA LEU A 46 -15.88 -5.89 -2.73
C LEU A 46 -16.64 -5.01 -3.73
N GLU A 47 -17.09 -5.61 -4.82
CA GLU A 47 -18.05 -4.97 -5.70
C GLU A 47 -19.37 -4.72 -4.95
N ARG A 48 -20.13 -3.69 -5.35
CA ARG A 48 -21.35 -3.30 -4.66
C ARG A 48 -22.35 -4.47 -4.48
N ASN A 49 -22.50 -5.29 -5.52
CA ASN A 49 -23.38 -6.46 -5.48
C ASN A 49 -22.84 -7.58 -4.58
N ALA A 50 -21.51 -7.77 -4.55
CA ALA A 50 -20.82 -8.69 -3.64
C ALA A 50 -21.00 -8.26 -2.18
N ALA A 51 -20.81 -6.97 -1.91
CA ALA A 51 -21.01 -6.38 -0.60
C ALA A 51 -22.46 -6.55 -0.10
N ASN A 52 -23.46 -6.34 -0.98
CA ASN A 52 -24.88 -6.57 -0.65
C ASN A 52 -25.18 -8.06 -0.39
N ALA A 53 -24.62 -8.97 -1.16
CA ALA A 53 -24.79 -10.41 -0.95
C ALA A 53 -24.23 -10.88 0.40
N LEU A 54 -23.21 -10.21 0.92
CA LEU A 54 -22.58 -10.53 2.20
C LEU A 54 -23.45 -10.11 3.41
N LEU A 55 -24.33 -9.12 3.26
CA LEU A 55 -25.07 -8.52 4.37
C LEU A 55 -25.89 -9.55 5.17
N LYS A 56 -26.61 -10.44 4.49
CA LYS A 56 -27.44 -11.45 5.15
C LYS A 56 -26.63 -12.37 6.06
N VAL A 57 -25.45 -12.76 5.61
CA VAL A 57 -24.58 -13.68 6.36
C VAL A 57 -23.85 -12.96 7.50
N LEU A 58 -23.64 -11.65 7.37
CA LEU A 58 -23.11 -10.84 8.46
C LEU A 58 -24.16 -10.58 9.56
N GLU A 59 -25.44 -10.49 9.19
CA GLU A 59 -26.55 -10.36 10.16
C GLU A 59 -26.76 -11.65 10.96
N GLU A 60 -26.81 -12.78 10.25
CA GLU A 60 -27.09 -14.09 10.83
C GLU A 60 -25.99 -15.09 10.41
N PRO A 61 -24.79 -15.00 10.98
CA PRO A 61 -23.71 -15.90 10.62
C PRO A 61 -24.04 -17.34 11.08
N PRO A 62 -23.71 -18.35 10.27
CA PRO A 62 -23.88 -19.74 10.69
C PRO A 62 -23.14 -20.02 12.01
N GLN A 63 -23.71 -20.88 12.83
CA GLN A 63 -23.18 -21.19 14.16
C GLN A 63 -21.68 -21.50 14.12
N GLY A 64 -20.91 -20.85 15.00
CA GLY A 64 -19.46 -20.99 15.09
C GLY A 64 -18.68 -20.29 13.99
N THR A 65 -19.35 -19.53 13.09
CA THR A 65 -18.68 -18.75 12.04
C THR A 65 -18.52 -17.31 12.47
N PHE A 66 -17.32 -16.73 12.25
CA PHE A 66 -17.06 -15.31 12.41
C PHE A 66 -16.32 -14.77 11.20
N PHE A 67 -16.54 -13.47 10.93
CA PHE A 67 -15.96 -12.77 9.78
C PHE A 67 -14.91 -11.77 10.24
N LEU A 68 -13.77 -11.73 9.53
CA LEU A 68 -12.72 -10.73 9.66
C LEU A 68 -12.65 -9.97 8.34
N LEU A 69 -13.13 -8.72 8.35
CA LEU A 69 -13.09 -7.84 7.19
C LEU A 69 -11.90 -6.89 7.36
N VAL A 70 -10.83 -7.13 6.61
CA VAL A 70 -9.65 -6.26 6.59
C VAL A 70 -9.92 -5.12 5.62
N THR A 71 -9.70 -3.89 6.04
CA THR A 71 -9.86 -2.72 5.17
C THR A 71 -8.85 -1.63 5.52
N HIS A 72 -8.26 -1.03 4.50
CA HIS A 72 -7.42 0.16 4.61
C HIS A 72 -8.22 1.45 4.39
N ARG A 73 -9.45 1.34 3.89
CA ARG A 73 -10.33 2.46 3.56
C ARG A 73 -11.74 2.24 4.10
N PRO A 74 -11.95 2.33 5.42
CA PRO A 74 -13.25 2.04 6.04
C PRO A 74 -14.42 2.84 5.45
N GLY A 75 -14.13 4.07 4.94
CA GLY A 75 -15.13 4.91 4.27
C GLY A 75 -15.64 4.36 2.94
N ARG A 76 -14.93 3.41 2.30
CA ARG A 76 -15.38 2.73 1.07
C ARG A 76 -16.32 1.57 1.32
N LEU A 77 -16.30 1.01 2.53
CA LEU A 77 -17.26 -0.03 2.91
C LEU A 77 -18.67 0.56 3.00
N LEU A 78 -19.65 -0.20 2.53
CA LEU A 78 -21.05 0.18 2.68
C LEU A 78 -21.37 0.47 4.16
N PRO A 79 -22.09 1.54 4.48
CA PRO A 79 -22.52 1.84 5.84
C PRO A 79 -23.25 0.67 6.50
N THR A 80 -24.01 -0.10 5.70
CA THR A 80 -24.72 -1.31 6.11
C THR A 80 -23.80 -2.46 6.55
N ILE A 81 -22.61 -2.61 5.97
CA ILE A 81 -21.59 -3.55 6.44
C ILE A 81 -20.97 -3.02 7.75
N ARG A 82 -20.59 -1.75 7.77
CA ARG A 82 -19.93 -1.14 8.93
C ARG A 82 -20.80 -1.17 10.19
N SER A 83 -22.11 -1.00 10.06
CA SER A 83 -23.05 -1.07 11.19
C SER A 83 -23.18 -2.46 11.82
N ARG A 84 -22.79 -3.52 11.09
CA ARG A 84 -22.86 -4.92 11.52
C ARG A 84 -21.50 -5.46 11.98
N CYS A 85 -20.45 -4.66 11.91
CA CYS A 85 -19.10 -5.07 12.28
C CYS A 85 -18.59 -4.26 13.48
N ARG A 86 -17.89 -4.93 14.37
CA ARG A 86 -17.08 -4.26 15.38
C ARG A 86 -15.77 -3.79 14.74
N ILE A 87 -15.49 -2.51 14.84
CA ILE A 87 -14.25 -1.93 14.29
C ILE A 87 -13.11 -2.16 15.27
N LEU A 88 -12.07 -2.83 14.82
CA LEU A 88 -10.77 -2.94 15.48
C LEU A 88 -9.78 -2.06 14.73
N ARG A 89 -9.18 -1.11 15.42
CA ARG A 89 -8.14 -0.24 14.86
C ARG A 89 -6.78 -0.73 15.31
N PHE A 90 -5.89 -0.93 14.35
CA PHE A 90 -4.49 -1.24 14.59
C PHE A 90 -3.70 0.06 14.52
N ALA A 91 -3.06 0.41 15.60
CA ALA A 91 -2.14 1.57 15.64
C ALA A 91 -0.82 1.21 14.94
N PRO A 92 -0.10 2.22 14.41
CA PRO A 92 1.28 2.04 13.98
C PRO A 92 2.13 1.40 15.08
N LEU A 93 3.03 0.49 14.70
CA LEU A 93 3.94 -0.16 15.64
C LEU A 93 5.10 0.77 16.00
N GLU A 94 5.59 0.60 17.22
CA GLU A 94 6.82 1.27 17.65
C GLU A 94 8.05 0.72 16.91
N THR A 95 9.06 1.57 16.76
CA THR A 95 10.33 1.28 16.06
C THR A 95 10.97 -0.02 16.49
N GLY A 96 11.05 -0.26 17.82
CA GLY A 96 11.66 -1.49 18.34
C GLY A 96 10.87 -2.76 18.07
N ALA A 97 9.54 -2.67 17.87
CA ALA A 97 8.73 -3.80 17.44
C ALA A 97 8.98 -4.15 15.96
N ILE A 98 9.09 -3.13 15.09
CA ILE A 98 9.38 -3.31 13.67
C ILE A 98 10.80 -3.86 13.49
N ASP A 99 11.80 -3.36 14.25
CA ASP A 99 13.17 -3.88 14.15
C ASP A 99 13.25 -5.37 14.49
N ARG A 100 12.54 -5.82 15.51
CA ARG A 100 12.43 -7.27 15.83
C ARG A 100 11.82 -8.08 14.68
N ILE A 101 10.72 -7.57 14.09
CA ILE A 101 10.08 -8.24 12.95
C ILE A 101 11.03 -8.32 11.76
N LEU A 102 11.76 -7.23 11.45
CA LEU A 102 12.73 -7.21 10.37
C LEU A 102 13.91 -8.16 10.65
N ALA A 103 14.38 -8.25 11.90
CA ALA A 103 15.44 -9.18 12.27
C ALA A 103 15.04 -10.65 12.05
N ASP A 104 13.77 -10.98 12.33
CA ASP A 104 13.25 -12.35 12.18
C ASP A 104 12.90 -12.67 10.70
N CYS A 105 12.25 -11.73 9.98
CA CYS A 105 11.71 -11.99 8.64
C CYS A 105 12.69 -11.65 7.51
N ALA A 106 13.64 -10.74 7.75
CA ALA A 106 14.63 -10.27 6.77
C ALA A 106 16.04 -10.26 7.40
N PRO A 107 16.57 -11.41 7.85
CA PRO A 107 17.85 -11.50 8.58
C PRO A 107 19.06 -11.06 7.74
N GLN A 108 18.92 -11.03 6.40
CA GLN A 108 19.96 -10.56 5.48
C GLN A 108 20.12 -9.03 5.49
N ALA A 109 19.12 -8.27 6.00
CA ALA A 109 19.20 -6.82 6.06
C ALA A 109 20.19 -6.37 7.15
N ASN A 110 21.15 -5.53 6.75
CA ASN A 110 22.06 -4.93 7.71
C ASN A 110 21.37 -3.85 8.57
N ALA A 111 22.03 -3.39 9.61
CA ALA A 111 21.46 -2.43 10.56
C ALA A 111 21.06 -1.10 9.89
N GLU A 112 21.84 -0.63 8.89
CA GLU A 112 21.55 0.61 8.15
C GLU A 112 20.27 0.45 7.31
N ALA A 113 20.13 -0.65 6.58
CA ALA A 113 18.95 -0.95 5.77
C ALA A 113 17.68 -1.06 6.64
N ARG A 114 17.78 -1.75 7.80
CA ARG A 114 16.65 -1.84 8.75
C ARG A 114 16.27 -0.47 9.31
N ALA A 115 17.25 0.34 9.71
CA ALA A 115 16.98 1.69 10.21
C ALA A 115 16.30 2.57 9.16
N ALA A 116 16.74 2.51 7.90
CA ALA A 116 16.12 3.22 6.78
C ALA A 116 14.68 2.72 6.52
N ALA A 117 14.47 1.40 6.52
CA ALA A 117 13.15 0.79 6.35
C ALA A 117 12.17 1.21 7.46
N ILE A 118 12.61 1.21 8.71
CA ILE A 118 11.82 1.63 9.86
C ILE A 118 11.41 3.11 9.73
N ALA A 119 12.35 3.97 9.34
CA ALA A 119 12.08 5.39 9.17
C ALA A 119 11.09 5.67 8.02
N ALA A 120 11.17 4.90 6.93
CA ALA A 120 10.28 5.05 5.77
C ALA A 120 8.88 4.42 5.98
N ALA A 121 8.76 3.46 6.89
CA ALA A 121 7.55 2.64 7.03
C ALA A 121 6.47 3.25 7.95
N GLU A 122 6.75 4.32 8.68
CA GLU A 122 5.78 5.03 9.55
C GLU A 122 4.97 4.11 10.47
N GLY A 123 5.61 3.08 11.03
CA GLY A 123 4.95 2.14 11.93
C GLY A 123 4.27 0.95 11.26
N SER A 124 4.42 0.77 9.93
CA SER A 124 3.89 -0.36 9.17
C SER A 124 4.96 -1.45 8.99
N PRO A 125 4.82 -2.63 9.62
CA PRO A 125 5.79 -3.71 9.44
C PRO A 125 5.80 -4.27 8.01
N GLY A 126 4.64 -4.27 7.33
CA GLY A 126 4.55 -4.69 5.92
C GLY A 126 5.34 -3.78 4.99
N ALA A 127 5.20 -2.45 5.16
CA ALA A 127 5.96 -1.46 4.39
C ALA A 127 7.47 -1.55 4.67
N ALA A 128 7.86 -1.84 5.92
CA ALA A 128 9.27 -2.01 6.29
C ALA A 128 9.87 -3.27 5.65
N LEU A 129 9.14 -4.38 5.61
CA LEU A 129 9.56 -5.61 4.92
C LEU A 129 9.69 -5.38 3.41
N GLU A 130 8.70 -4.78 2.79
CA GLU A 130 8.73 -4.45 1.36
C GLU A 130 9.90 -3.53 1.01
N PHE A 131 10.19 -2.54 1.85
CA PHE A 131 11.35 -1.66 1.69
C PHE A 131 12.66 -2.45 1.62
N VAL A 132 12.84 -3.44 2.49
CA VAL A 132 14.03 -4.29 2.51
C VAL A 132 14.05 -5.26 1.33
N GLU A 133 12.94 -5.95 1.08
CA GLU A 133 12.82 -6.96 0.02
C GLU A 133 13.02 -6.38 -1.38
N GLN A 134 12.54 -5.15 -1.59
CA GLN A 134 12.67 -4.43 -2.85
C GLN A 134 13.94 -3.56 -2.94
N ASP A 135 14.82 -3.60 -1.93
CA ASP A 135 16.04 -2.78 -1.85
C ASP A 135 15.79 -1.29 -2.17
N LEU A 136 14.83 -0.69 -1.45
CA LEU A 136 14.39 0.68 -1.73
C LEU A 136 15.29 1.77 -1.12
N GLY A 137 16.39 1.40 -0.45
CA GLY A 137 17.23 2.33 0.30
C GLY A 137 17.82 3.45 -0.55
N LYS A 138 18.30 3.16 -1.75
CA LYS A 138 18.84 4.17 -2.66
C LYS A 138 17.73 5.04 -3.25
N LEU A 139 16.63 4.44 -3.67
CA LEU A 139 15.43 5.17 -4.14
C LEU A 139 14.95 6.16 -3.08
N HIS A 140 14.86 5.74 -1.82
CA HIS A 140 14.47 6.60 -0.70
C HIS A 140 15.40 7.80 -0.55
N LYS A 141 16.73 7.57 -0.57
CA LYS A 141 17.74 8.66 -0.48
C LYS A 141 17.58 9.68 -1.62
N ILE A 142 17.36 9.21 -2.86
CA ILE A 142 17.15 10.08 -4.02
C ILE A 142 15.83 10.87 -3.88
N MET A 143 14.75 10.23 -3.44
CA MET A 143 13.45 10.89 -3.24
C MET A 143 13.53 12.00 -2.16
N LEU A 144 14.22 11.75 -1.05
CA LEU A 144 14.45 12.77 -0.03
C LEU A 144 15.25 13.96 -0.57
N ARG A 145 16.27 13.70 -1.40
CA ARG A 145 17.05 14.75 -2.05
C ARG A 145 16.22 15.56 -3.03
N LEU A 146 15.35 14.93 -3.81
CA LEU A 146 14.42 15.61 -4.72
C LEU A 146 13.55 16.63 -3.97
N ILE A 147 13.01 16.25 -2.80
CA ILE A 147 12.20 17.16 -1.97
C ILE A 147 13.04 18.29 -1.36
N ALA A 148 14.28 18.01 -0.96
CA ALA A 148 15.13 18.97 -0.29
C ALA A 148 15.82 19.94 -1.25
N GLU A 149 16.33 19.44 -2.37
CA GLU A 149 17.24 20.16 -3.29
C GLU A 149 16.53 20.63 -4.57
N GLY A 150 15.39 20.00 -4.94
CA GLY A 150 14.80 20.15 -6.27
C GLY A 150 15.61 19.41 -7.34
N ASP A 151 15.34 19.70 -8.62
CA ASP A 151 16.01 19.02 -9.73
C ASP A 151 15.96 19.83 -11.03
N ASP A 152 16.61 20.98 -11.04
CA ASP A 152 16.60 21.90 -12.19
C ASP A 152 17.28 21.31 -13.44
N GLN A 153 18.26 20.41 -13.24
CA GLN A 153 19.05 19.81 -14.32
C GLN A 153 18.66 18.35 -14.63
N PHE A 154 17.56 17.86 -14.12
CA PHE A 154 17.09 16.48 -14.30
C PHE A 154 18.03 15.38 -13.80
N ALA A 155 19.08 15.71 -13.06
CA ALA A 155 20.10 14.77 -12.60
C ALA A 155 19.53 13.76 -11.60
N LEU A 156 18.74 14.23 -10.62
CA LEU A 156 18.14 13.36 -9.60
C LEU A 156 17.01 12.49 -10.17
N ARG A 157 16.22 13.03 -11.09
CA ARG A 157 15.20 12.23 -11.82
C ARG A 157 15.85 11.17 -12.69
N GLY A 158 16.97 11.50 -13.34
CA GLY A 158 17.77 10.52 -14.08
C GLY A 158 18.29 9.40 -13.17
N ALA A 159 18.88 9.75 -12.02
CA ALA A 159 19.35 8.79 -11.03
C ALA A 159 18.21 7.93 -10.47
N LEU A 160 17.01 8.51 -10.26
CA LEU A 160 15.83 7.77 -9.83
C LEU A 160 15.38 6.73 -10.88
N ALA A 161 15.39 7.13 -12.17
CA ALA A 161 15.04 6.23 -13.27
C ALA A 161 16.08 5.12 -13.46
N GLU A 162 17.36 5.40 -13.28
CA GLU A 162 18.44 4.42 -13.33
C GLU A 162 18.32 3.40 -12.19
N GLU A 163 18.06 3.86 -10.96
CA GLU A 163 17.95 2.99 -9.78
C GLU A 163 16.72 2.08 -9.82
N ILE A 164 15.60 2.54 -10.38
CA ILE A 164 14.42 1.68 -10.57
C ILE A 164 14.68 0.60 -11.62
N GLY A 165 15.54 0.90 -12.59
CA GLY A 165 15.92 0.02 -13.69
C GLY A 165 15.07 0.20 -14.96
N ALA A 166 15.60 -0.28 -16.09
CA ALA A 166 14.97 -0.11 -17.40
C ALA A 166 13.67 -0.91 -17.56
N ARG A 167 13.51 -2.02 -16.84
CA ARG A 167 12.33 -2.90 -16.90
C ARG A 167 11.97 -3.40 -15.52
N PRO A 168 11.55 -2.51 -14.61
CA PRO A 168 11.13 -2.91 -13.27
C PRO A 168 9.86 -3.77 -13.39
N ASP A 169 9.76 -4.79 -12.55
CA ASP A 169 8.51 -5.53 -12.41
C ASP A 169 7.42 -4.67 -11.75
N ARG A 170 6.21 -5.18 -11.73
CA ARG A 170 5.06 -4.43 -11.22
C ARG A 170 5.13 -4.19 -9.71
N GLU A 171 5.72 -5.12 -8.98
CA GLU A 171 5.84 -5.03 -7.52
C GLU A 171 6.81 -3.91 -7.17
N ARG A 172 7.96 -3.83 -7.85
CA ARG A 172 8.95 -2.76 -7.66
C ARG A 172 8.41 -1.39 -8.10
N GLN A 173 7.62 -1.31 -9.18
CA GLN A 173 6.95 -0.08 -9.60
C GLN A 173 5.96 0.41 -8.53
N GLN A 174 5.13 -0.50 -8.00
CA GLN A 174 4.16 -0.18 -6.96
C GLN A 174 4.87 0.24 -5.67
N ALA A 175 5.91 -0.48 -5.25
CA ALA A 175 6.72 -0.16 -4.08
C ALA A 175 7.36 1.24 -4.20
N ALA A 176 7.84 1.63 -5.38
CA ALA A 176 8.39 2.97 -5.62
C ALA A 176 7.32 4.07 -5.46
N VAL A 177 6.09 3.85 -5.96
CA VAL A 177 4.98 4.81 -5.78
C VAL A 177 4.57 4.90 -4.31
N ASP A 178 4.47 3.76 -3.62
CA ASP A 178 4.06 3.72 -2.23
C ASP A 178 5.13 4.36 -1.33
N LEU A 179 6.42 4.17 -1.65
CA LEU A 179 7.53 4.88 -1.00
C LEU A 179 7.45 6.39 -1.25
N ALA A 180 7.22 6.84 -2.49
CA ALA A 180 7.08 8.26 -2.80
C ALA A 180 5.92 8.90 -2.03
N ARG A 181 4.79 8.19 -1.89
CA ARG A 181 3.65 8.64 -1.09
C ARG A 181 3.98 8.76 0.39
N ALA A 182 4.71 7.79 0.95
CA ALA A 182 5.16 7.83 2.33
C ALA A 182 6.10 9.01 2.58
N VAL A 183 7.10 9.21 1.70
CA VAL A 183 8.03 10.33 1.80
C VAL A 183 7.32 11.69 1.72
N VAL A 184 6.33 11.83 0.83
CA VAL A 184 5.52 13.06 0.74
C VAL A 184 4.62 13.24 1.96
N ALA A 185 3.98 12.17 2.45
CA ALA A 185 3.15 12.24 3.66
C ALA A 185 3.94 12.69 4.88
N ALA A 186 5.20 12.26 5.01
CA ALA A 186 6.11 12.65 6.09
C ALA A 186 6.47 14.16 6.07
N GLU A 187 6.22 14.88 4.97
CA GLU A 187 6.38 16.34 4.87
C GLU A 187 5.19 17.12 5.44
N LEU A 188 4.06 16.46 5.68
CA LEU A 188 2.86 17.12 6.19
C LEU A 188 3.12 17.65 7.61
N GLY A 189 2.75 18.91 7.83
CA GLY A 189 2.94 19.57 9.12
C GLY A 189 4.33 20.19 9.35
N LYS A 190 5.30 19.97 8.45
CA LYS A 190 6.65 20.56 8.55
C LYS A 190 6.74 22.01 8.06
N GLY A 191 5.68 22.54 7.46
CA GLY A 191 5.67 23.89 6.90
C GLY A 191 4.39 24.66 7.19
N ASN A 192 4.23 25.79 6.53
CA ASN A 192 3.05 26.63 6.64
C ASN A 192 1.84 26.02 5.88
N THR A 193 0.67 26.70 5.95
CA THR A 193 -0.57 26.23 5.31
C THR A 193 -0.41 26.04 3.80
N ALA A 194 0.29 26.94 3.11
CA ALA A 194 0.51 26.82 1.66
C ALA A 194 1.35 25.60 1.32
N ARG A 195 2.41 25.34 2.09
CA ARG A 195 3.24 24.14 1.97
C ARG A 195 2.42 22.87 2.19
N ASN A 196 1.59 22.83 3.23
CA ASN A 196 0.75 21.68 3.51
C ASN A 196 -0.27 21.42 2.38
N GLN A 197 -0.85 22.47 1.78
CA GLN A 197 -1.72 22.33 0.61
C GLN A 197 -0.98 21.73 -0.59
N GLN A 198 0.26 22.16 -0.83
CA GLN A 198 1.10 21.60 -1.90
C GLN A 198 1.44 20.13 -1.65
N VAL A 199 1.81 19.75 -0.43
CA VAL A 199 2.06 18.36 -0.02
C VAL A 199 0.80 17.50 -0.26
N ILE A 200 -0.38 17.98 0.13
CA ILE A 200 -1.64 17.26 -0.09
C ILE A 200 -1.93 17.09 -1.59
N ALA A 201 -1.70 18.12 -2.40
CA ALA A 201 -1.91 18.06 -3.84
C ALA A 201 -0.96 17.04 -4.50
N VAL A 202 0.33 17.08 -4.18
CA VAL A 202 1.34 16.13 -4.68
C VAL A 202 1.01 14.70 -4.24
N HIS A 203 0.63 14.50 -2.98
CA HIS A 203 0.21 13.19 -2.50
C HIS A 203 -1.02 12.68 -3.28
N GLY A 204 -2.00 13.55 -3.58
CA GLY A 204 -3.17 13.21 -4.38
C GLY A 204 -2.80 12.74 -5.79
N GLU A 205 -1.84 13.40 -6.45
CA GLU A 205 -1.34 13.00 -7.78
C GLU A 205 -0.62 11.65 -7.73
N LEU A 206 0.20 11.39 -6.70
CA LEU A 206 0.85 10.08 -6.50
C LEU A 206 -0.19 8.97 -6.26
N VAL A 207 -1.28 9.24 -5.54
CA VAL A 207 -2.40 8.29 -5.37
C VAL A 207 -3.07 8.01 -6.71
N ARG A 208 -3.30 9.03 -7.54
CA ARG A 208 -3.85 8.89 -8.89
C ARG A 208 -2.94 8.04 -9.77
N LEU A 209 -1.65 8.36 -9.80
CA LEU A 209 -0.64 7.63 -10.55
C LEU A 209 -0.59 6.15 -10.16
N GLY A 210 -0.50 5.84 -8.86
CA GLY A 210 -0.52 4.47 -8.35
C GLY A 210 -1.78 3.69 -8.70
N GLY A 211 -2.94 4.37 -8.78
CA GLY A 211 -4.19 3.76 -9.23
C GLY A 211 -4.22 3.47 -10.74
N GLN A 212 -3.43 4.17 -11.54
CA GLN A 212 -3.36 4.03 -13.00
C GLN A 212 -2.33 3.00 -13.46
N LEU A 213 -1.21 2.84 -12.76
CA LEU A 213 -0.13 1.89 -13.10
C LEU A 213 -0.63 0.48 -13.41
N PRO A 214 -1.57 -0.09 -12.67
CA PRO A 214 -2.08 -1.41 -12.98
C PRO A 214 -3.02 -1.46 -14.18
N THR A 215 -3.59 -0.33 -14.62
CA THR A 215 -4.64 -0.27 -15.66
C THR A 215 -4.08 0.04 -17.03
N TYR A 216 -3.13 0.94 -17.08
CA TYR A 216 -2.50 1.40 -18.30
C TYR A 216 -1.08 0.83 -18.37
N ASN A 217 -0.67 0.37 -19.56
CA ASN A 217 0.72 -0.03 -19.82
C ASN A 217 1.57 1.26 -19.95
N PHE A 218 1.76 1.96 -18.84
CA PHE A 218 2.69 3.08 -18.83
C PHE A 218 4.11 2.57 -19.07
N GLU A 219 4.87 3.29 -19.87
CA GLU A 219 6.30 3.09 -19.93
C GLU A 219 6.87 3.40 -18.53
N PRO A 220 7.56 2.44 -17.87
CA PRO A 220 7.99 2.60 -16.48
C PRO A 220 8.83 3.85 -16.26
N ALA A 221 9.67 4.22 -17.24
CA ALA A 221 10.51 5.40 -17.18
C ALA A 221 9.68 6.69 -17.05
N LEU A 222 8.57 6.82 -17.79
CA LEU A 222 7.70 8.01 -17.72
C LEU A 222 7.03 8.14 -16.35
N ALA A 223 6.54 7.03 -15.78
CA ALA A 223 5.95 7.05 -14.44
C ALA A 223 6.97 7.48 -13.37
N ILE A 224 8.20 7.01 -13.47
CA ILE A 224 9.27 7.37 -12.54
C ILE A 224 9.69 8.84 -12.71
N MET A 225 9.77 9.33 -13.94
CA MET A 225 10.04 10.74 -14.21
C MET A 225 8.93 11.65 -13.66
N GLU A 226 7.66 11.23 -13.75
CA GLU A 226 6.52 11.96 -13.15
C GLU A 226 6.60 11.96 -11.62
N ILE A 227 6.92 10.82 -10.98
CA ILE A 227 7.18 10.76 -9.54
C ILE A 227 8.28 11.76 -9.15
N GLY A 228 9.41 11.72 -9.85
CA GLY A 228 10.53 12.62 -9.58
C GLY A 228 10.18 14.09 -9.76
N ALA A 229 9.37 14.44 -10.77
CA ALA A 229 8.89 15.80 -10.99
C ALA A 229 7.96 16.28 -9.86
N LEU A 230 7.04 15.42 -9.41
CA LEU A 230 6.15 15.68 -8.29
C LEU A 230 6.93 15.92 -6.99
N LEU A 231 7.93 15.09 -6.71
CA LEU A 231 8.80 15.25 -5.53
C LEU A 231 9.61 16.53 -5.59
N ALA A 232 10.25 16.82 -6.74
CA ALA A 232 11.04 18.02 -6.94
C ALA A 232 10.21 19.32 -6.82
N SER A 233 8.94 19.28 -7.19
CA SER A 233 8.02 20.42 -7.04
C SER A 233 7.82 20.84 -5.57
N LEU A 234 8.14 19.96 -4.63
CA LEU A 234 8.08 20.24 -3.20
C LEU A 234 9.37 20.94 -2.69
N ALA A 235 10.41 21.07 -3.48
CA ALA A 235 11.59 21.80 -3.05
C ALA A 235 11.25 23.28 -2.81
N MET A 236 11.77 23.84 -1.72
CA MET A 236 11.65 25.28 -1.49
C MET A 236 12.47 26.02 -2.54
N PRO A 237 11.96 27.15 -3.09
CA PRO A 237 12.79 27.99 -3.96
C PRO A 237 14.10 28.33 -3.22
N ARG A 238 15.24 28.07 -3.84
CA ARG A 238 16.51 28.58 -3.31
C ARG A 238 16.39 30.10 -3.31
N GLU A 239 16.51 30.73 -2.13
CA GLU A 239 16.77 32.15 -2.09
C GLU A 239 18.10 32.38 -2.89
N VAL A 240 17.94 33.07 -4.01
CA VAL A 240 19.10 33.49 -4.81
C VAL A 240 19.81 34.55 -3.99
N ALA A 241 20.95 34.18 -3.41
CA ALA A 241 21.82 35.06 -2.69
C ALA A 241 22.54 35.99 -3.67
#